data_339b9c9e97cc6f7b6d6d7e29bb08795b
#
_entry.id   339b9c9e97cc6f7b6d6d7e29bb08795b
#
_cell.length_a   1.000
_cell.length_b   1.000
_cell.length_c   1.000
_cell.angle_alpha   90.00
_cell.angle_beta   90.00
_cell.angle_gamma   90.00
#
_symmetry.space_group_name_H-M   'P 1'
#
loop_
_entity.id
_entity.type
_entity.pdbx_description
1 polymer ?
#
loop_
_entity_poly.entity_id
_entity_poly.type
_entity_poly.pdbx_seq_one_letter_code
_entity_poly.pdbx_strand_id
1 'polypeptide(L)'
;MIEESNVKKIVDVSCAIPEGRKESYTKGLMFGFSGDFLTALSILIPQIENAVRYLAVECGEPVYNMNEEGIEEIKSMHAVLELEGVKESLDENLIFALNTIFCSKFGFNMRNNVSHGMLDDQAFQSFKALYIWLFALKFCYLFCGKLQEENRSKINKKLKQLMEKKDNMDEN
;
A
#
# COMPACT_ATOMS: atom_id res chain seq x y z
N MET A 1 7.40 -18.15 -11.68
CA MET A 1 6.42 -17.09 -12.01
C MET A 1 5.48 -16.98 -10.84
N ILE A 2 5.12 -15.76 -10.40
CA ILE A 2 4.16 -15.57 -9.32
C ILE A 2 2.76 -15.77 -9.89
N GLU A 3 1.97 -16.62 -9.23
CA GLU A 3 0.58 -16.87 -9.63
C GLU A 3 -0.35 -15.80 -9.07
N GLU A 4 -1.33 -15.37 -9.85
CA GLU A 4 -2.35 -14.40 -9.44
C GLU A 4 -3.08 -14.84 -8.16
N SER A 5 -3.32 -16.14 -8.00
CA SER A 5 -3.94 -16.74 -6.82
C SER A 5 -3.19 -16.41 -5.51
N ASN A 6 -1.85 -16.27 -5.56
CA ASN A 6 -1.05 -15.93 -4.40
C ASN A 6 -1.14 -14.43 -4.07
N VAL A 7 -1.16 -13.57 -5.08
CA VAL A 7 -1.36 -12.12 -4.92
C VAL A 7 -2.77 -11.86 -4.38
N LYS A 8 -3.77 -12.50 -4.98
CA LYS A 8 -5.16 -12.39 -4.56
C LYS A 8 -5.35 -12.75 -3.08
N LYS A 9 -4.72 -13.80 -2.58
CA LYS A 9 -4.79 -14.17 -1.15
C LYS A 9 -4.31 -13.05 -0.22
N ILE A 10 -3.26 -12.33 -0.60
CA ILE A 10 -2.76 -11.19 0.19
C ILE A 10 -3.77 -10.04 0.15
N VAL A 11 -4.28 -9.72 -1.03
CA VAL A 11 -5.24 -8.63 -1.22
C VAL A 11 -6.57 -8.92 -0.51
N ASP A 12 -7.06 -10.16 -0.59
CA ASP A 12 -8.34 -10.58 0.01
C ASP A 12 -8.33 -10.45 1.55
N VAL A 13 -7.19 -10.68 2.20
CA VAL A 13 -7.06 -10.59 3.66
C VAL A 13 -6.62 -9.21 4.16
N SER A 14 -6.29 -8.29 3.28
CA SER A 14 -5.91 -6.92 3.63
C SER A 14 -7.14 -6.10 4.02
N CYS A 15 -7.19 -5.62 5.26
CA CYS A 15 -8.29 -4.78 5.71
C CYS A 15 -8.20 -3.33 5.20
N ALA A 16 -7.11 -2.93 4.57
CA ALA A 16 -6.99 -1.60 3.95
C ALA A 16 -7.66 -1.53 2.58
N ILE A 17 -7.91 -2.67 1.92
CA ILE A 17 -8.45 -2.70 0.56
C ILE A 17 -9.94 -3.02 0.61
N PRO A 18 -10.82 -2.07 0.24
CA PRO A 18 -12.26 -2.29 0.23
C PRO A 18 -12.66 -3.47 -0.70
N GLU A 19 -13.72 -4.20 -0.34
CA GLU A 19 -14.16 -5.40 -1.07
C GLU A 19 -14.33 -5.14 -2.57
N GLY A 20 -15.00 -4.05 -2.95
CA GLY A 20 -15.22 -3.67 -4.34
C GLY A 20 -13.98 -3.19 -5.10
N ARG A 21 -12.79 -3.21 -4.48
CA ARG A 21 -11.51 -2.75 -5.06
C ARG A 21 -10.44 -3.84 -5.14
N LYS A 22 -10.68 -4.99 -4.54
CA LYS A 22 -9.71 -6.09 -4.45
C LYS A 22 -9.26 -6.61 -5.81
N GLU A 23 -10.18 -6.74 -6.76
CA GLU A 23 -9.84 -7.18 -8.12
C GLU A 23 -8.91 -6.17 -8.83
N SER A 24 -9.24 -4.88 -8.79
CA SER A 24 -8.41 -3.84 -9.41
C SER A 24 -7.03 -3.78 -8.76
N TYR A 25 -6.97 -3.90 -7.43
CA TYR A 25 -5.69 -3.91 -6.70
C TYR A 25 -4.83 -5.12 -7.09
N THR A 26 -5.42 -6.30 -7.15
CA THR A 26 -4.75 -7.54 -7.59
C THR A 26 -4.18 -7.40 -8.99
N LYS A 27 -4.98 -6.91 -9.95
CA LYS A 27 -4.53 -6.65 -11.32
C LYS A 27 -3.37 -5.68 -11.38
N GLY A 28 -3.45 -4.56 -10.64
CA GLY A 28 -2.36 -3.60 -10.57
C GLY A 28 -1.05 -4.22 -10.06
N LEU A 29 -1.10 -5.06 -9.02
CA LEU A 29 0.06 -5.78 -8.54
C LEU A 29 0.60 -6.77 -9.58
N MET A 30 -0.27 -7.51 -10.28
CA MET A 30 0.13 -8.48 -11.30
C MET A 30 0.82 -7.83 -12.49
N PHE A 31 0.35 -6.67 -12.96
CA PHE A 31 1.05 -5.91 -14.01
C PHE A 31 2.47 -5.52 -13.58
N GLY A 32 2.67 -5.12 -12.35
CA GLY A 32 4.03 -4.83 -11.86
C GLY A 32 4.92 -6.06 -11.76
N PHE A 33 4.38 -7.25 -11.41
CA PHE A 33 5.14 -8.50 -11.47
C PHE A 33 5.54 -8.91 -12.90
N SER A 34 4.80 -8.47 -13.90
CA SER A 34 5.16 -8.66 -15.32
C SER A 34 6.11 -7.57 -15.87
N GLY A 35 6.43 -6.54 -15.05
CA GLY A 35 7.27 -5.41 -15.46
C GLY A 35 6.52 -4.28 -16.15
N ASP A 36 5.21 -4.37 -16.31
CA ASP A 36 4.37 -3.31 -16.87
C ASP A 36 4.00 -2.29 -15.79
N PHE A 37 4.96 -1.41 -15.45
CA PHE A 37 4.75 -0.39 -14.43
C PHE A 37 3.84 0.76 -14.90
N LEU A 38 3.71 1.01 -16.20
CA LEU A 38 2.75 1.98 -16.71
C LEU A 38 1.32 1.59 -16.32
N THR A 39 0.91 0.37 -16.67
CA THR A 39 -0.42 -0.14 -16.34
C THR A 39 -0.58 -0.33 -14.83
N ALA A 40 0.44 -0.88 -14.17
CA ALA A 40 0.43 -1.11 -12.73
C ALA A 40 0.16 0.17 -11.93
N LEU A 41 0.90 1.25 -12.19
CA LEU A 41 0.79 2.49 -11.44
C LEU A 41 -0.47 3.28 -11.81
N SER A 42 -0.90 3.22 -13.06
CA SER A 42 -2.19 3.81 -13.49
C SER A 42 -3.38 3.22 -12.73
N ILE A 43 -3.30 1.95 -12.35
CA ILE A 43 -4.31 1.29 -11.53
C ILE A 43 -4.06 1.54 -10.04
N LEU A 44 -2.85 1.28 -9.53
CA LEU A 44 -2.56 1.23 -8.10
C LEU A 44 -2.60 2.59 -7.41
N ILE A 45 -2.17 3.66 -8.06
CA ILE A 45 -2.15 4.99 -7.45
C ILE A 45 -3.56 5.44 -7.04
N PRO A 46 -4.58 5.41 -7.90
CA PRO A 46 -5.95 5.69 -7.49
C PRO A 46 -6.49 4.72 -6.43
N GLN A 47 -6.09 3.45 -6.46
CA GLN A 47 -6.53 2.46 -5.47
C GLN A 47 -5.92 2.71 -4.09
N ILE A 48 -4.65 3.14 -4.00
CA ILE A 48 -4.01 3.53 -2.73
C ILE A 48 -4.70 4.78 -2.16
N GLU A 49 -4.97 5.78 -3.00
CA GLU A 49 -5.70 6.98 -2.58
C GLU A 49 -7.10 6.64 -2.04
N ASN A 50 -7.80 5.72 -2.69
CA ASN A 50 -9.09 5.21 -2.21
C ASN A 50 -8.94 4.43 -0.90
N ALA A 51 -7.92 3.58 -0.77
CA ALA A 51 -7.66 2.80 0.43
C ALA A 51 -7.36 3.71 1.66
N VAL A 52 -6.60 4.78 1.46
CA VAL A 52 -6.34 5.77 2.53
C VAL A 52 -7.64 6.45 2.98
N ARG A 53 -8.53 6.82 2.04
CA ARG A 53 -9.85 7.38 2.40
C ARG A 53 -10.72 6.34 3.12
N TYR A 54 -10.69 5.10 2.66
CA TYR A 54 -11.43 4.03 3.30
C TYR A 54 -10.96 3.83 4.75
N LEU A 55 -9.65 3.78 4.99
CA LEU A 55 -9.10 3.70 6.35
C LEU A 55 -9.51 4.91 7.21
N ALA A 56 -9.53 6.12 6.65
CA ALA A 56 -10.00 7.31 7.38
C ALA A 56 -11.46 7.17 7.82
N VAL A 57 -12.34 6.67 6.95
CA VAL A 57 -13.74 6.41 7.28
C VAL A 57 -13.84 5.34 8.38
N GLU A 58 -13.06 4.28 8.32
CA GLU A 58 -13.01 3.24 9.37
C GLU A 58 -12.51 3.82 10.73
N CYS A 59 -11.71 4.87 10.70
CA CYS A 59 -11.29 5.64 11.89
C CYS A 59 -12.35 6.68 12.35
N GLY A 60 -13.51 6.74 11.69
CA GLY A 60 -14.57 7.71 12.02
C GLY A 60 -14.38 9.12 11.46
N GLU A 61 -13.43 9.31 10.55
CA GLU A 61 -13.08 10.61 9.99
C GLU A 61 -13.86 10.94 8.71
N PRO A 62 -14.35 12.20 8.56
CA PRO A 62 -15.04 12.61 7.35
C PRO A 62 -14.07 12.87 6.20
N VAL A 63 -14.29 12.19 5.08
CA VAL A 63 -13.45 12.33 3.87
C VAL A 63 -14.01 13.33 2.85
N TYR A 64 -15.12 13.97 3.17
CA TYR A 64 -15.73 15.05 2.39
C TYR A 64 -15.73 16.36 3.19
N ASN A 65 -15.61 17.47 2.47
CA ASN A 65 -15.88 18.81 2.97
C ASN A 65 -17.16 19.31 2.26
N MET A 66 -17.90 20.15 2.94
CA MET A 66 -18.95 20.93 2.33
C MET A 66 -18.37 22.32 2.02
N ASN A 67 -18.45 22.74 0.76
CA ASN A 67 -18.02 24.09 0.38
C ASN A 67 -19.08 25.13 0.75
N GLU A 68 -18.79 26.42 0.51
CA GLU A 68 -19.68 27.52 0.85
C GLU A 68 -21.03 27.48 0.08
N GLU A 69 -21.06 26.77 -1.05
CA GLU A 69 -22.25 26.57 -1.88
C GLU A 69 -23.07 25.33 -1.45
N GLY A 70 -22.63 24.59 -0.40
CA GLY A 70 -23.28 23.38 0.08
C GLY A 70 -22.98 22.13 -0.77
N ILE A 71 -21.96 22.19 -1.63
CA ILE A 71 -21.53 21.07 -2.47
C ILE A 71 -20.48 20.23 -1.70
N GLU A 72 -20.68 18.93 -1.68
CA GLU A 72 -19.70 18.00 -1.12
C GLU A 72 -18.47 17.87 -2.04
N GLU A 73 -17.29 18.16 -1.49
CA GLU A 73 -16.01 17.98 -2.16
C GLU A 73 -15.19 16.93 -1.43
N ILE A 74 -14.60 15.99 -2.21
CA ILE A 74 -13.74 14.97 -1.64
C ILE A 74 -12.40 15.59 -1.19
N LYS A 75 -11.98 15.29 0.04
CA LYS A 75 -10.69 15.74 0.55
C LYS A 75 -9.53 15.17 -0.26
N SER A 76 -8.50 15.97 -0.50
CA SER A 76 -7.26 15.48 -1.08
C SER A 76 -6.62 14.42 -0.16
N MET A 77 -5.81 13.54 -0.74
CA MET A 77 -5.09 12.52 0.06
C MET A 77 -4.25 13.17 1.17
N HIS A 78 -3.58 14.29 0.89
CA HIS A 78 -2.83 15.02 1.91
C HIS A 78 -3.72 15.48 3.06
N ALA A 79 -4.86 16.09 2.75
CA ALA A 79 -5.80 16.54 3.79
C ALA A 79 -6.36 15.37 4.62
N VAL A 80 -6.55 14.20 4.02
CA VAL A 80 -6.97 12.99 4.74
C VAL A 80 -5.88 12.49 5.69
N LEU A 81 -4.61 12.50 5.27
CA LEU A 81 -3.48 12.09 6.11
C LEU A 81 -3.22 13.03 7.30
N GLU A 82 -3.73 14.27 7.25
CA GLU A 82 -3.64 15.24 8.34
C GLU A 82 -4.76 15.12 9.39
N LEU A 83 -5.79 14.30 9.15
CA LEU A 83 -6.88 14.09 10.10
C LEU A 83 -6.38 13.41 11.37
N GLU A 84 -6.93 13.81 12.51
CA GLU A 84 -6.45 13.41 13.83
C GLU A 84 -6.64 11.91 14.06
N GLY A 85 -7.82 11.36 13.77
CA GLY A 85 -8.08 9.93 13.88
C GLY A 85 -7.22 9.07 12.95
N VAL A 86 -6.80 9.60 11.80
CA VAL A 86 -5.85 8.91 10.92
C VAL A 86 -4.45 8.91 11.52
N LYS A 87 -3.99 10.04 12.08
CA LYS A 87 -2.68 10.14 12.76
C LYS A 87 -2.58 9.28 14.01
N GLU A 88 -3.67 9.11 14.73
CA GLU A 88 -3.71 8.24 15.90
C GLU A 88 -3.76 6.74 15.54
N SER A 89 -4.33 6.41 14.39
CA SER A 89 -4.59 5.03 13.99
C SER A 89 -3.53 4.42 13.09
N LEU A 90 -2.81 5.23 12.31
CA LEU A 90 -1.77 4.77 11.39
C LEU A 90 -0.37 5.07 11.93
N ASP A 91 0.57 4.19 11.61
CA ASP A 91 1.99 4.39 11.91
C ASP A 91 2.53 5.68 11.26
N GLU A 92 3.26 6.48 12.04
CA GLU A 92 3.81 7.77 11.61
C GLU A 92 4.72 7.63 10.37
N ASN A 93 5.53 6.57 10.29
CA ASN A 93 6.39 6.32 9.14
C ASN A 93 5.58 5.97 7.90
N LEU A 94 4.42 5.30 8.07
CA LEU A 94 3.51 5.02 6.97
C LEU A 94 2.89 6.32 6.44
N ILE A 95 2.42 7.20 7.31
CA ILE A 95 1.88 8.52 6.95
C ILE A 95 2.94 9.35 6.22
N PHE A 96 4.16 9.40 6.77
CA PHE A 96 5.29 10.09 6.15
C PHE A 96 5.60 9.54 4.75
N ALA A 97 5.63 8.21 4.59
CA ALA A 97 5.89 7.58 3.30
C ALA A 97 4.78 7.87 2.28
N LEU A 98 3.51 7.76 2.68
CA LEU A 98 2.36 8.09 1.83
C LEU A 98 2.41 9.55 1.37
N ASN A 99 2.67 10.48 2.29
CA ASN A 99 2.78 11.89 1.96
C ASN A 99 3.95 12.18 1.00
N THR A 100 5.14 11.62 1.29
CA THR A 100 6.34 11.83 0.46
C THR A 100 6.18 11.25 -0.94
N ILE A 101 5.62 10.06 -1.08
CA ILE A 101 5.50 9.38 -2.37
C ILE A 101 4.39 10.01 -3.23
N PHE A 102 3.23 10.31 -2.63
CA PHE A 102 2.04 10.64 -3.40
C PHE A 102 1.66 12.12 -3.40
N CYS A 103 1.94 12.86 -2.32
CA CYS A 103 1.39 14.20 -2.12
C CYS A 103 2.44 15.31 -2.22
N SER A 104 3.64 15.09 -1.69
CA SER A 104 4.66 16.13 -1.54
C SER A 104 5.28 16.54 -2.86
N LYS A 105 5.31 17.84 -3.14
CA LYS A 105 6.05 18.41 -4.28
C LYS A 105 7.58 18.24 -4.16
N PHE A 106 8.10 18.07 -2.95
CA PHE A 106 9.51 17.79 -2.68
C PHE A 106 9.84 16.29 -2.74
N GLY A 107 8.81 15.43 -2.82
CA GLY A 107 8.93 13.98 -2.99
C GLY A 107 8.73 13.55 -4.44
N PHE A 108 8.16 12.38 -4.64
CA PHE A 108 7.92 11.86 -6.00
C PHE A 108 6.72 12.50 -6.67
N ASN A 109 5.77 13.02 -5.90
CA ASN A 109 4.52 13.63 -6.38
C ASN A 109 3.78 12.78 -7.43
N MET A 110 3.86 11.46 -7.29
CA MET A 110 3.44 10.52 -8.34
C MET A 110 1.94 10.57 -8.61
N ARG A 111 1.13 10.82 -7.59
CA ARG A 111 -0.32 10.95 -7.77
C ARG A 111 -0.64 12.04 -8.79
N ASN A 112 -0.06 13.23 -8.63
CA ASN A 112 -0.30 14.34 -9.56
C ASN A 112 0.31 14.07 -10.94
N ASN A 113 1.55 13.58 -10.98
CA ASN A 113 2.26 13.35 -12.23
C ASN A 113 1.54 12.31 -13.11
N VAL A 114 1.04 11.21 -12.52
CA VAL A 114 0.27 10.19 -13.26
C VAL A 114 -1.12 10.71 -13.64
N SER A 115 -1.83 11.36 -12.70
CA SER A 115 -3.20 11.83 -12.95
C SER A 115 -3.27 12.92 -14.04
N HIS A 116 -2.22 13.70 -14.21
CA HIS A 116 -2.14 14.79 -15.20
C HIS A 116 -1.36 14.38 -16.47
N GLY A 117 -0.94 13.11 -16.60
CA GLY A 117 -0.19 12.65 -17.78
C GLY A 117 1.16 13.35 -17.95
N MET A 118 1.82 13.74 -16.84
CA MET A 118 3.08 14.50 -16.88
C MET A 118 4.31 13.60 -16.99
N LEU A 119 4.14 12.29 -16.99
CA LEU A 119 5.23 11.32 -17.09
C LEU A 119 5.30 10.78 -18.52
N ASP A 120 6.52 10.68 -19.03
CA ASP A 120 6.81 9.96 -20.27
C ASP A 120 6.96 8.44 -20.01
N ASP A 121 7.06 7.67 -21.09
CA ASP A 121 7.19 6.21 -21.02
C ASP A 121 8.46 5.77 -20.28
N GLN A 122 9.53 6.56 -20.32
CA GLN A 122 10.80 6.24 -19.65
C GLN A 122 10.65 6.39 -18.11
N ALA A 123 9.83 7.31 -17.65
CA ALA A 123 9.58 7.48 -16.22
C ALA A 123 8.99 6.21 -15.59
N PHE A 124 8.18 5.47 -16.34
CA PHE A 124 7.62 4.19 -15.88
C PHE A 124 8.62 3.01 -15.90
N GLN A 125 9.75 3.18 -16.57
CA GLN A 125 10.87 2.21 -16.51
C GLN A 125 11.89 2.54 -15.43
N SER A 126 11.63 3.56 -14.63
CA SER A 126 12.54 4.06 -13.63
C SER A 126 12.49 3.26 -12.33
N PHE A 127 13.56 3.38 -11.53
CA PHE A 127 13.59 2.87 -10.16
C PHE A 127 12.45 3.45 -9.30
N LYS A 128 12.01 4.67 -9.55
CA LYS A 128 10.88 5.28 -8.84
C LYS A 128 9.57 4.51 -9.07
N ALA A 129 9.31 4.11 -10.31
CA ALA A 129 8.12 3.33 -10.65
C ALA A 129 8.13 1.96 -9.94
N LEU A 130 9.25 1.24 -9.98
CA LEU A 130 9.44 0.00 -9.24
C LEU A 130 9.23 0.20 -7.73
N TYR A 131 9.82 1.26 -7.16
CA TYR A 131 9.70 1.55 -5.72
C TYR A 131 8.23 1.79 -5.30
N ILE A 132 7.46 2.53 -6.09
CA ILE A 132 6.06 2.82 -5.79
C ILE A 132 5.21 1.56 -5.90
N TRP A 133 5.46 0.72 -6.89
CA TRP A 133 4.81 -0.57 -7.00
C TRP A 133 5.13 -1.48 -5.80
N LEU A 134 6.40 -1.57 -5.39
CA LEU A 134 6.81 -2.29 -4.17
C LEU A 134 6.14 -1.69 -2.92
N PHE A 135 6.01 -0.37 -2.87
CA PHE A 135 5.28 0.29 -1.79
C PHE A 135 3.81 -0.12 -1.77
N ALA A 136 3.15 -0.21 -2.93
CA ALA A 136 1.77 -0.67 -3.01
C ALA A 136 1.61 -2.11 -2.48
N LEU A 137 2.52 -3.00 -2.84
CA LEU A 137 2.55 -4.37 -2.31
C LEU A 137 2.76 -4.38 -0.79
N LYS A 138 3.74 -3.60 -0.30
CA LYS A 138 4.01 -3.44 1.14
C LYS A 138 2.80 -2.85 1.87
N PHE A 139 2.18 -1.81 1.33
CA PHE A 139 0.99 -1.18 1.91
C PHE A 139 -0.12 -2.21 2.11
N CYS A 140 -0.45 -2.96 1.05
CA CYS A 140 -1.45 -4.02 1.15
C CYS A 140 -1.10 -5.05 2.24
N TYR A 141 0.16 -5.50 2.30
CA TYR A 141 0.63 -6.50 3.26
C TYR A 141 0.65 -5.99 4.71
N LEU A 142 0.90 -4.71 4.96
CA LEU A 142 0.88 -4.12 6.31
C LEU A 142 -0.47 -4.30 7.01
N PHE A 143 -1.54 -4.38 6.25
CA PHE A 143 -2.91 -4.56 6.77
C PHE A 143 -3.42 -6.01 6.71
N CYS A 144 -2.53 -6.99 6.56
CA CYS A 144 -2.83 -8.42 6.57
C CYS A 144 -2.56 -9.04 7.95
N GLY A 145 -3.18 -8.55 9.03
CA GLY A 145 -2.85 -8.91 10.42
C GLY A 145 -2.73 -10.43 10.67
N LYS A 146 -3.72 -11.22 10.29
CA LYS A 146 -3.68 -12.70 10.47
C LYS A 146 -2.51 -13.34 9.72
N LEU A 147 -2.24 -12.91 8.49
CA LEU A 147 -1.16 -13.45 7.68
C LEU A 147 0.22 -13.08 8.25
N GLN A 148 0.35 -11.89 8.84
CA GLN A 148 1.56 -11.47 9.53
C GLN A 148 1.83 -12.32 10.78
N GLU A 149 0.82 -12.59 11.59
CA GLU A 149 0.91 -13.44 12.77
C GLU A 149 1.31 -14.87 12.41
N GLU A 150 0.68 -15.46 11.38
CA GLU A 150 1.03 -16.81 10.90
C GLU A 150 2.47 -16.88 10.40
N ASN A 151 2.91 -15.90 9.63
CA ASN A 151 4.28 -15.85 9.11
C ASN A 151 5.29 -15.66 10.24
N ARG A 152 5.01 -14.78 11.22
CA ARG A 152 5.85 -14.59 12.40
C ARG A 152 5.98 -15.89 13.21
N SER A 153 4.89 -16.62 13.40
CA SER A 153 4.89 -17.92 14.08
C SER A 153 5.74 -18.97 13.36
N LYS A 154 5.60 -19.06 12.02
CA LYS A 154 6.41 -19.98 11.19
C LYS A 154 7.91 -19.66 11.26
N ILE A 155 8.26 -18.38 11.19
CA ILE A 155 9.65 -17.91 11.28
C ILE A 155 10.23 -18.25 12.66
N ASN A 156 9.52 -17.94 13.74
CA ASN A 156 9.97 -18.24 15.10
C ASN A 156 10.18 -19.74 15.32
N LYS A 157 9.28 -20.59 14.81
CA LYS A 157 9.43 -22.05 14.87
C LYS A 157 10.69 -22.53 14.13
N LYS A 158 10.94 -21.96 12.94
CA LYS A 158 12.13 -22.31 12.14
C LYS A 158 13.43 -21.86 12.81
N LEU A 159 13.43 -20.65 13.39
CA LEU A 159 14.59 -20.14 14.14
C LEU A 159 14.91 -21.03 15.35
N LYS A 160 13.88 -21.43 16.11
CA LYS A 160 14.07 -22.34 17.26
C LYS A 160 14.70 -23.65 16.84
N GLN A 161 14.22 -24.27 15.74
CA GLN A 161 14.79 -25.51 15.20
C GLN A 161 16.25 -25.35 14.75
N LEU A 162 16.61 -24.19 14.20
CA LEU A 162 18.00 -23.91 13.79
C LEU A 162 18.93 -23.73 15.00
N MET A 163 18.45 -23.08 16.07
CA MET A 163 19.21 -22.93 17.31
C MET A 163 19.48 -24.30 17.98
N GLU A 164 18.43 -25.13 18.13
CA GLU A 164 18.53 -26.47 18.68
C GLU A 164 19.53 -27.37 17.89
N LYS A 165 19.56 -27.22 16.55
CA LYS A 165 20.55 -27.96 15.73
C LYS A 165 21.98 -27.47 15.94
N LYS A 166 22.17 -26.17 16.16
CA LYS A 166 23.47 -25.58 16.40
C LYS A 166 24.03 -26.07 17.75
N ASP A 167 23.22 -26.00 18.81
CA ASP A 167 23.59 -26.43 20.15
C ASP A 167 24.03 -27.93 20.16
N ASN A 168 23.30 -28.79 19.45
CA ASN A 168 23.66 -30.22 19.29
C ASN A 168 24.92 -30.47 18.43
N MET A 169 25.35 -29.49 17.61
CA MET A 169 26.62 -29.59 16.85
C MET A 169 27.81 -29.09 17.64
N ASP A 170 27.62 -28.22 18.61
CA ASP A 170 28.69 -27.69 19.47
C ASP A 170 28.99 -28.63 20.68
N GLU A 171 28.10 -29.61 20.94
CA GLU A 171 28.29 -30.65 22.02
C GLU A 171 28.98 -31.96 21.53
N ASN A 172 29.28 -32.11 20.24
CA ASN A 172 29.99 -33.25 19.65
C ASN A 172 31.35 -32.82 19.09
#